data_ef7201b502e30de3cd031f062eb56fda
#
_entry.id   ef7201b502e30de3cd031f062eb56fda
#
_cell.length_a   1.000
_cell.length_b   1.000
_cell.length_c   1.000
_cell.angle_alpha   90.00
_cell.angle_beta   90.00
_cell.angle_gamma   90.00
#
_symmetry.space_group_name_H-M   'P 1'
#
loop_
_entity.id
_entity.type
_entity.pdbx_description
1 polymer ?
#
loop_
_entity_poly.entity_id
_entity_poly.type
_entity_poly.pdbx_seq_one_letter_code
_entity_poly.pdbx_strand_id
1 'polypeptide(L)'
;KVYFGNDYSGQASGKVILNIIDLETGKSIQRLTKNISDIVNNDYTEFKTDLQLTKKKEYSIQLTTSGAESGKEPLIFQWTTKETGFRGKLKINQEEQGKYLVSKLYYPVTIYQQWAGICMMMALVLLLLWFALPAPEMVKKALGQILFFAAPLFTFWFVERFTDNPIFRMRAAEFWLNILVYYMFFGLLYLIFNSRRVSVTIGSILWCIIGIANYYVLSFKGAPIVPSDIMSARTAANVAENYTYSIQPVFVWNVLFLLLYLAIMWRCPVPKKMGWKKRVIMLIVIGLLGSVLGHFVVEQKTLKNFGIKNNVWDQKKGYAKNGLFFGFVINMNSLVQEKPYDYSVEAAKDIAEKYEEKFANEDSDKKKKGRLETADGTKPNVIGIMNEAFSDLSVINEFSTNEDYMPFIHSLKKNTIKGSLYMSIFGSVTCNSEFEYLTGNSMSFLQNGIIAYTQVVKDKLPNMTYLL
;
A
#
# COMPACT_ATOMS: atom_id res chain seq x y z
N LYS A 1 2.20 -24.60 2.88
CA LYS A 1 3.09 -24.28 1.74
C LYS A 1 4.49 -24.00 2.24
N VAL A 2 5.52 -24.49 1.55
CA VAL A 2 6.94 -24.22 1.83
C VAL A 2 7.53 -23.52 0.61
N TYR A 3 8.38 -22.53 0.83
CA TYR A 3 9.04 -21.79 -0.23
C TYR A 3 10.35 -22.49 -0.61
N PHE A 4 10.50 -22.83 -1.87
CA PHE A 4 11.68 -23.52 -2.40
C PHE A 4 12.39 -22.71 -3.49
N GLY A 5 13.73 -22.82 -3.52
CA GLY A 5 14.52 -22.55 -4.70
C GLY A 5 14.80 -23.88 -5.40
N ASN A 6 14.49 -23.98 -6.66
CA ASN A 6 14.73 -25.16 -7.46
C ASN A 6 15.17 -24.79 -8.87
N ASP A 7 16.47 -24.53 -9.05
CA ASP A 7 17.05 -24.16 -10.33
C ASP A 7 17.02 -25.30 -11.35
N TYR A 8 16.71 -26.52 -10.90
CA TYR A 8 16.65 -27.74 -11.70
C TYR A 8 15.23 -28.23 -11.95
N SER A 9 14.21 -27.36 -11.76
CA SER A 9 12.79 -27.74 -11.96
C SER A 9 12.58 -28.33 -13.38
N GLY A 10 11.94 -29.49 -13.42
CA GLY A 10 11.73 -30.25 -14.65
C GLY A 10 12.88 -31.15 -15.12
N GLN A 11 14.08 -31.02 -14.55
CA GLN A 11 15.27 -31.82 -14.91
C GLN A 11 15.79 -32.69 -13.76
N ALA A 12 15.42 -32.39 -12.53
CA ALA A 12 15.88 -33.12 -11.36
C ALA A 12 14.99 -34.32 -11.04
N SER A 13 15.59 -35.49 -10.80
CA SER A 13 14.93 -36.68 -10.31
C SER A 13 14.82 -36.66 -8.78
N GLY A 14 13.90 -37.46 -8.22
CA GLY A 14 13.71 -37.61 -6.79
C GLY A 14 12.46 -36.93 -6.25
N LYS A 15 12.32 -36.99 -4.91
CA LYS A 15 11.12 -36.55 -4.22
C LYS A 15 11.48 -35.73 -2.99
N VAL A 16 10.68 -34.68 -2.71
CA VAL A 16 10.66 -34.00 -1.41
C VAL A 16 9.59 -34.65 -0.56
N ILE A 17 9.95 -34.98 0.65
CA ILE A 17 9.11 -35.63 1.63
C ILE A 17 8.89 -34.66 2.79
N LEU A 18 7.64 -34.32 3.07
CA LEU A 18 7.22 -33.58 4.24
C LEU A 18 6.59 -34.55 5.23
N ASN A 19 7.21 -34.72 6.38
CA ASN A 19 6.75 -35.62 7.44
C ASN A 19 6.30 -34.79 8.65
N ILE A 20 5.09 -35.07 9.16
CA ILE A 20 4.53 -34.41 10.33
C ILE A 20 4.64 -35.40 11.48
N ILE A 21 5.35 -35.02 12.53
CA ILE A 21 5.68 -35.87 13.70
C ILE A 21 5.06 -35.24 14.95
N ASP A 22 4.34 -36.04 15.72
CA ASP A 22 3.88 -35.65 17.05
C ASP A 22 5.07 -35.70 18.00
N LEU A 23 5.43 -34.58 18.63
CA LEU A 23 6.60 -34.48 19.51
C LEU A 23 6.42 -35.21 20.85
N GLU A 24 5.17 -35.42 21.29
CA GLU A 24 4.91 -36.18 22.54
C GLU A 24 5.12 -37.68 22.34
N THR A 25 4.71 -38.19 21.18
CA THR A 25 4.77 -39.63 20.91
C THR A 25 5.96 -40.04 20.03
N GLY A 26 6.62 -39.09 19.40
CA GLY A 26 7.68 -39.33 18.43
C GLY A 26 7.23 -40.04 17.15
N LYS A 27 5.91 -40.26 16.97
CA LYS A 27 5.36 -40.97 15.81
C LYS A 27 5.08 -40.03 14.66
N SER A 28 5.38 -40.50 13.45
CA SER A 28 4.94 -39.85 12.21
C SER A 28 3.42 -39.99 12.08
N ILE A 29 2.73 -38.87 11.99
CA ILE A 29 1.27 -38.81 11.82
C ILE A 29 0.92 -38.81 10.35
N GLN A 30 1.67 -38.08 9.55
CA GLN A 30 1.42 -38.00 8.13
C GLN A 30 2.69 -37.72 7.33
N ARG A 31 2.78 -38.37 6.19
CA ARG A 31 3.89 -38.20 5.25
C ARG A 31 3.33 -37.78 3.88
N LEU A 32 3.77 -36.63 3.40
CA LEU A 32 3.38 -36.06 2.12
C LEU A 32 4.59 -36.02 1.21
N THR A 33 4.39 -36.33 -0.06
CA THR A 33 5.49 -36.45 -1.02
C THR A 33 5.18 -35.65 -2.28
N LYS A 34 6.17 -34.96 -2.81
CA LYS A 34 6.13 -34.30 -4.11
C LYS A 34 7.38 -34.61 -4.93
N ASN A 35 7.23 -34.77 -6.23
CA ASN A 35 8.43 -34.90 -7.10
C ASN A 35 9.19 -33.57 -7.14
N ILE A 36 10.52 -33.64 -7.22
CA ILE A 36 11.36 -32.43 -7.32
C ILE A 36 11.04 -31.69 -8.63
N SER A 37 10.74 -32.41 -9.71
CA SER A 37 10.29 -31.82 -10.99
C SER A 37 9.04 -30.93 -10.89
N ASP A 38 8.17 -31.16 -9.89
CA ASP A 38 6.93 -30.42 -9.69
C ASP A 38 7.12 -29.19 -8.78
N ILE A 39 8.33 -28.94 -8.29
CA ILE A 39 8.66 -27.81 -7.43
C ILE A 39 9.13 -26.66 -8.30
N VAL A 40 8.36 -25.57 -8.26
CA VAL A 40 8.68 -24.35 -9.00
C VAL A 40 9.78 -23.58 -8.28
N ASN A 41 10.77 -23.09 -9.05
CA ASN A 41 11.85 -22.27 -8.50
C ASN A 41 11.32 -20.94 -7.96
N ASN A 42 11.81 -20.55 -6.80
CA ASN A 42 11.45 -19.29 -6.12
C ASN A 42 9.94 -19.11 -5.92
N ASP A 43 9.23 -20.19 -5.55
CA ASP A 43 7.79 -20.14 -5.27
C ASP A 43 7.39 -21.08 -4.13
N TYR A 44 6.16 -20.89 -3.67
CA TYR A 44 5.55 -21.71 -2.62
C TYR A 44 5.01 -23.02 -3.18
N THR A 45 5.58 -24.11 -2.78
CA THR A 45 5.06 -25.45 -3.05
C THR A 45 4.03 -25.87 -2.00
N GLU A 46 2.83 -26.25 -2.43
CA GLU A 46 1.73 -26.66 -1.57
C GLU A 46 1.76 -28.16 -1.27
N PHE A 47 1.70 -28.51 0.02
CA PHE A 47 1.47 -29.86 0.52
C PHE A 47 0.09 -29.89 1.18
N LYS A 48 -0.90 -30.48 0.50
CA LYS A 48 -2.29 -30.57 0.99
C LYS A 48 -2.40 -31.72 2.00
N THR A 49 -3.07 -31.46 3.11
CA THR A 49 -3.34 -32.43 4.14
C THR A 49 -4.73 -32.20 4.73
N ASP A 50 -5.42 -33.26 5.04
CA ASP A 50 -6.69 -33.27 5.78
C ASP A 50 -6.50 -33.55 7.27
N LEU A 51 -5.25 -33.50 7.76
CA LEU A 51 -4.88 -33.79 9.12
C LEU A 51 -5.51 -32.79 10.08
N GLN A 52 -6.25 -33.28 11.05
CA GLN A 52 -6.75 -32.48 12.17
C GLN A 52 -5.73 -32.49 13.31
N LEU A 53 -5.05 -31.36 13.49
CA LEU A 53 -4.10 -31.18 14.59
C LEU A 53 -4.83 -30.89 15.90
N THR A 54 -4.37 -31.51 16.99
CA THR A 54 -4.94 -31.32 18.33
C THR A 54 -4.45 -30.01 18.93
N LYS A 55 -5.37 -29.20 19.46
CA LYS A 55 -5.05 -27.92 20.13
C LYS A 55 -4.09 -28.15 21.31
N LYS A 56 -3.10 -27.29 21.46
CA LYS A 56 -2.05 -27.31 22.50
C LYS A 56 -1.00 -28.44 22.39
N LYS A 57 -1.01 -29.26 21.36
CA LYS A 57 0.08 -30.18 21.07
C LYS A 57 1.15 -29.55 20.19
N GLU A 58 2.39 -30.00 20.36
CA GLU A 58 3.52 -29.59 19.55
C GLU A 58 3.80 -30.63 18.47
N TYR A 59 4.06 -30.15 17.26
CA TYR A 59 4.34 -30.98 16.11
C TYR A 59 5.64 -30.55 15.46
N SER A 60 6.40 -31.52 14.95
CA SER A 60 7.56 -31.25 14.10
C SER A 60 7.21 -31.46 12.64
N ILE A 61 7.61 -30.53 11.79
CA ILE A 61 7.53 -30.67 10.33
C ILE A 61 8.94 -30.95 9.84
N GLN A 62 9.18 -32.15 9.37
CA GLN A 62 10.46 -32.59 8.85
C GLN A 62 10.43 -32.63 7.33
N LEU A 63 11.37 -31.96 6.70
CA LEU A 63 11.57 -31.97 5.25
C LEU A 63 12.83 -32.80 4.94
N THR A 64 12.68 -33.76 4.03
CA THR A 64 13.78 -34.58 3.56
C THR A 64 13.67 -34.80 2.06
N THR A 65 14.77 -35.11 1.39
CA THR A 65 14.78 -35.52 -0.01
C THR A 65 15.08 -37.01 -0.12
N SER A 66 14.59 -37.64 -1.18
CA SER A 66 14.87 -39.04 -1.47
C SER A 66 15.04 -39.23 -2.98
N GLY A 67 16.11 -39.91 -3.38
CA GLY A 67 16.43 -40.17 -4.78
C GLY A 67 16.81 -38.91 -5.58
N ALA A 68 17.17 -37.83 -4.92
CA ALA A 68 17.72 -36.64 -5.56
C ALA A 68 19.18 -36.88 -5.96
N GLU A 69 19.59 -36.32 -7.10
CA GLU A 69 20.99 -36.26 -7.48
C GLU A 69 21.73 -35.30 -6.56
N SER A 70 22.92 -35.67 -6.10
CA SER A 70 23.75 -34.83 -5.22
C SER A 70 24.02 -33.46 -5.86
N GLY A 71 23.68 -32.39 -5.12
CA GLY A 71 23.80 -31.01 -5.61
C GLY A 71 22.61 -30.48 -6.42
N LYS A 72 21.58 -31.32 -6.63
CA LYS A 72 20.31 -30.90 -7.30
C LYS A 72 19.09 -30.96 -6.37
N GLU A 73 19.31 -30.95 -5.07
CA GLU A 73 18.24 -30.87 -4.08
C GLU A 73 17.63 -29.47 -4.06
N PRO A 74 16.31 -29.34 -3.91
CA PRO A 74 15.69 -28.03 -3.75
C PRO A 74 16.18 -27.32 -2.49
N LEU A 75 16.52 -26.04 -2.65
CA LEU A 75 16.92 -25.17 -1.56
C LEU A 75 15.71 -24.72 -0.73
N ILE A 76 15.86 -24.63 0.59
CA ILE A 76 14.86 -24.03 1.46
C ILE A 76 15.30 -22.64 1.86
N PHE A 77 14.34 -21.69 1.89
CA PHE A 77 14.59 -20.34 2.31
C PHE A 77 14.35 -20.18 3.81
N GLN A 78 15.13 -19.31 4.44
CA GLN A 78 15.10 -19.04 5.87
C GLN A 78 14.89 -17.55 6.13
N TRP A 79 14.02 -17.22 7.09
CA TRP A 79 13.85 -15.87 7.60
C TRP A 79 14.73 -15.61 8.82
N THR A 80 15.28 -14.40 8.92
CA THR A 80 16.00 -13.93 10.11
C THR A 80 15.06 -13.35 11.17
N THR A 81 13.87 -12.92 10.75
CA THR A 81 12.85 -12.33 11.62
C THR A 81 11.69 -13.28 11.83
N LYS A 82 11.19 -13.33 13.05
CA LYS A 82 10.03 -14.13 13.42
C LYS A 82 8.76 -13.50 12.83
N GLU A 83 8.06 -14.22 11.95
CA GLU A 83 6.70 -13.82 11.59
C GLU A 83 5.76 -13.94 12.80
N THR A 84 4.87 -12.99 12.97
CA THR A 84 3.88 -12.95 14.05
C THR A 84 2.98 -14.18 13.98
N GLY A 85 3.04 -15.01 15.03
CA GLY A 85 2.20 -16.21 15.19
C GLY A 85 2.92 -17.56 15.09
N PHE A 86 4.12 -17.63 14.54
CA PHE A 86 4.89 -18.87 14.49
C PHE A 86 5.83 -18.99 15.70
N ARG A 87 5.70 -20.08 16.48
CA ARG A 87 6.54 -20.35 17.67
C ARG A 87 7.56 -21.48 17.47
N GLY A 88 7.72 -21.94 16.24
CA GLY A 88 8.62 -23.05 15.93
C GLY A 88 10.10 -22.66 15.95
N LYS A 89 10.96 -23.66 16.06
CA LYS A 89 12.43 -23.58 15.94
C LYS A 89 12.84 -24.32 14.67
N LEU A 90 13.70 -23.73 13.87
CA LEU A 90 14.27 -24.40 12.70
C LEU A 90 15.53 -25.15 13.11
N LYS A 91 15.60 -26.43 12.78
CA LYS A 91 16.79 -27.26 12.91
C LYS A 91 17.20 -27.79 11.55
N ILE A 92 18.47 -27.72 11.23
CA ILE A 92 19.08 -28.35 10.05
C ILE A 92 20.09 -29.38 10.55
N ASN A 93 19.94 -30.64 10.17
CA ASN A 93 20.76 -31.72 10.62
C ASN A 93 20.85 -31.78 12.16
N GLN A 94 19.73 -31.55 12.82
CA GLN A 94 19.56 -31.50 14.30
C GLN A 94 20.15 -30.27 15.01
N GLU A 95 20.86 -29.37 14.31
CA GLU A 95 21.38 -28.13 14.87
C GLU A 95 20.35 -26.99 14.78
N GLU A 96 20.13 -26.25 15.85
CA GLU A 96 19.23 -25.11 15.91
C GLU A 96 19.86 -23.91 15.20
N GLN A 97 19.17 -23.37 14.20
CA GLN A 97 19.71 -22.35 13.30
C GLN A 97 19.45 -20.90 13.74
N GLY A 98 18.66 -20.67 14.78
CA GLY A 98 18.23 -19.31 15.16
C GLY A 98 17.45 -18.54 14.08
N LYS A 99 17.01 -19.25 13.05
CA LYS A 99 16.26 -18.74 11.88
C LYS A 99 14.94 -19.50 11.77
N TYR A 100 14.08 -19.05 10.85
CA TYR A 100 12.75 -19.61 10.64
C TYR A 100 12.59 -20.08 9.21
N LEU A 101 11.90 -21.21 9.00
CA LEU A 101 11.58 -21.71 7.68
C LEU A 101 10.56 -20.77 6.98
N VAL A 102 10.82 -20.40 5.73
CA VAL A 102 9.86 -19.65 4.91
C VAL A 102 8.71 -20.56 4.52
N SER A 103 7.61 -20.48 5.26
CA SER A 103 6.45 -21.36 5.10
C SER A 103 5.16 -20.63 5.42
N LYS A 104 4.06 -21.07 4.80
CA LYS A 104 2.69 -20.61 5.09
C LYS A 104 1.85 -21.80 5.49
N LEU A 105 1.30 -21.78 6.70
CA LEU A 105 0.33 -22.75 7.18
C LEU A 105 -1.08 -22.22 6.92
N TYR A 106 -1.83 -22.95 6.12
CA TYR A 106 -3.26 -22.70 5.92
C TYR A 106 -4.04 -23.76 6.67
N TYR A 107 -4.94 -23.33 7.53
CA TYR A 107 -5.87 -24.23 8.20
C TYR A 107 -7.30 -23.71 7.97
N PRO A 108 -8.26 -24.57 7.72
CA PRO A 108 -9.65 -24.16 7.68
C PRO A 108 -10.01 -23.69 9.09
N VAL A 109 -10.12 -22.37 9.27
CA VAL A 109 -10.77 -21.84 10.46
C VAL A 109 -12.22 -22.29 10.36
N THR A 110 -12.67 -23.08 11.33
CA THR A 110 -14.08 -23.42 11.44
C THR A 110 -14.85 -22.11 11.59
N ILE A 111 -15.47 -21.68 10.51
CA ILE A 111 -16.26 -20.45 10.38
C ILE A 111 -17.37 -20.39 11.46
N TYR A 112 -17.73 -21.53 12.05
CA TYR A 112 -18.77 -21.63 13.08
C TYR A 112 -18.58 -20.69 14.28
N GLN A 113 -17.36 -20.51 14.77
CA GLN A 113 -17.11 -19.58 15.89
C GLN A 113 -17.29 -18.13 15.45
N GLN A 114 -16.94 -17.81 14.20
CA GLN A 114 -17.16 -16.48 13.63
C GLN A 114 -18.65 -16.24 13.37
N TRP A 115 -19.35 -17.21 12.80
CA TRP A 115 -20.81 -17.15 12.61
C TRP A 115 -21.56 -17.07 13.93
N ALA A 116 -21.16 -17.84 14.94
CA ALA A 116 -21.74 -17.74 16.29
C ALA A 116 -21.53 -16.34 16.90
N GLY A 117 -20.34 -15.76 16.73
CA GLY A 117 -20.04 -14.38 17.13
C GLY A 117 -20.92 -13.36 16.40
N ILE A 118 -21.10 -13.52 15.09
CA ILE A 118 -21.97 -12.66 14.27
C ILE A 118 -23.44 -12.77 14.74
N CYS A 119 -23.93 -13.99 14.90
CA CYS A 119 -25.31 -14.25 15.39
C CYS A 119 -25.52 -13.69 16.80
N MET A 120 -24.55 -13.83 17.70
CA MET A 120 -24.61 -13.29 19.03
C MET A 120 -24.60 -11.77 19.04
N MET A 121 -23.79 -11.12 18.19
CA MET A 121 -23.81 -9.66 18.01
C MET A 121 -25.12 -9.17 17.40
N MET A 122 -25.67 -9.86 16.41
CA MET A 122 -27.00 -9.53 15.86
C MET A 122 -28.10 -9.67 16.92
N ALA A 123 -28.07 -10.73 17.71
CA ALA A 123 -29.00 -10.91 18.83
C ALA A 123 -28.84 -9.80 19.87
N LEU A 124 -27.60 -9.41 20.20
CA LEU A 124 -27.32 -8.27 21.09
C LEU A 124 -27.86 -6.95 20.52
N VAL A 125 -27.69 -6.71 19.23
CA VAL A 125 -28.23 -5.53 18.53
C VAL A 125 -29.76 -5.52 18.64
N LEU A 126 -30.42 -6.63 18.35
CA LEU A 126 -31.89 -6.76 18.44
C LEU A 126 -32.36 -6.59 19.88
N LEU A 127 -31.67 -7.16 20.87
CA LEU A 127 -31.91 -7.00 22.29
C LEU A 127 -31.79 -5.53 22.73
N LEU A 128 -30.70 -4.86 22.36
CA LEU A 128 -30.50 -3.45 22.67
C LEU A 128 -31.54 -2.56 21.99
N LEU A 129 -31.93 -2.88 20.76
CA LEU A 129 -33.05 -2.19 20.10
C LEU A 129 -34.38 -2.41 20.82
N TRP A 130 -34.61 -3.61 21.34
CA TRP A 130 -35.81 -3.93 22.12
C TRP A 130 -35.80 -3.21 23.48
N PHE A 131 -34.73 -3.27 24.24
CA PHE A 131 -34.60 -2.63 25.55
C PHE A 131 -34.47 -1.10 25.50
N ALA A 132 -33.98 -0.52 24.39
CA ALA A 132 -33.95 0.94 24.21
C ALA A 132 -35.33 1.56 24.00
N LEU A 133 -36.39 0.74 23.82
CA LEU A 133 -37.78 1.21 23.65
C LEU A 133 -38.37 1.88 24.90
N PRO A 134 -38.20 1.37 26.14
CA PRO A 134 -38.80 1.95 27.32
C PRO A 134 -37.98 3.07 27.98
N ALA A 135 -36.81 3.46 27.44
CA ALA A 135 -36.02 4.51 28.05
C ALA A 135 -36.77 5.88 28.03
N PRO A 136 -36.69 6.68 29.11
CA PRO A 136 -37.28 8.01 29.15
C PRO A 136 -36.79 8.88 27.98
N GLU A 137 -37.67 9.74 27.45
CA GLU A 137 -37.37 10.65 26.35
C GLU A 137 -36.15 11.54 26.62
N MET A 138 -35.93 11.93 27.86
CA MET A 138 -34.78 12.72 28.28
C MET A 138 -33.46 11.94 28.08
N VAL A 139 -33.44 10.66 28.45
CA VAL A 139 -32.28 9.78 28.26
C VAL A 139 -32.01 9.57 26.78
N LYS A 140 -33.02 9.32 25.96
CA LYS A 140 -32.89 9.18 24.52
C LYS A 140 -32.35 10.45 23.86
N LYS A 141 -32.79 11.64 24.30
CA LYS A 141 -32.27 12.93 23.81
C LYS A 141 -30.79 13.11 24.15
N ALA A 142 -30.41 12.84 25.40
CA ALA A 142 -29.03 12.92 25.87
C ALA A 142 -28.15 11.93 25.09
N LEU A 143 -28.58 10.68 24.94
CA LEU A 143 -27.86 9.65 24.17
C LEU A 143 -27.68 10.07 22.71
N GLY A 144 -28.73 10.62 22.08
CA GLY A 144 -28.60 11.10 20.70
C GLY A 144 -27.61 12.27 20.53
N GLN A 145 -27.47 13.13 21.56
CA GLN A 145 -26.42 14.15 21.56
C GLN A 145 -25.03 13.54 21.71
N ILE A 146 -24.85 12.64 22.67
CA ILE A 146 -23.59 11.97 22.91
C ILE A 146 -23.13 11.22 21.64
N LEU A 147 -24.02 10.43 21.03
CA LEU A 147 -23.71 9.71 19.79
C LEU A 147 -23.37 10.66 18.64
N PHE A 148 -24.07 11.78 18.49
CA PHE A 148 -23.74 12.74 17.44
C PHE A 148 -22.33 13.33 17.61
N PHE A 149 -21.96 13.73 18.83
CA PHE A 149 -20.63 14.25 19.10
C PHE A 149 -19.55 13.17 19.12
N ALA A 150 -19.89 11.94 19.45
CA ALA A 150 -18.96 10.81 19.40
C ALA A 150 -18.74 10.26 17.97
N ALA A 151 -19.62 10.58 17.01
CA ALA A 151 -19.53 10.04 15.65
C ALA A 151 -18.20 10.26 14.95
N PRO A 152 -17.55 11.45 15.01
CA PRO A 152 -16.24 11.67 14.42
C PRO A 152 -15.18 10.73 15.02
N LEU A 153 -15.12 10.61 16.34
CA LEU A 153 -14.16 9.74 17.04
C LEU A 153 -14.43 8.26 16.77
N PHE A 154 -15.71 7.86 16.79
CA PHE A 154 -16.11 6.49 16.45
C PHE A 154 -15.69 6.14 15.00
N THR A 155 -15.94 7.06 14.06
CA THR A 155 -15.58 6.87 12.64
C THR A 155 -14.07 6.80 12.47
N PHE A 156 -13.32 7.67 13.11
CA PHE A 156 -11.86 7.61 13.11
C PHE A 156 -11.36 6.25 13.61
N TRP A 157 -11.86 5.81 14.75
CA TRP A 157 -11.47 4.54 15.34
C TRP A 157 -11.74 3.34 14.43
N PHE A 158 -12.96 3.22 13.86
CA PHE A 158 -13.26 2.03 13.06
C PHE A 158 -12.59 2.06 11.68
N VAL A 159 -12.33 3.24 11.12
CA VAL A 159 -11.60 3.36 9.84
C VAL A 159 -10.16 2.88 9.99
N GLU A 160 -9.46 3.30 11.03
CA GLU A 160 -8.09 2.86 11.29
C GLU A 160 -7.99 1.35 11.59
N ARG A 161 -9.05 0.75 12.11
CA ARG A 161 -9.09 -0.70 12.33
C ARG A 161 -9.05 -1.55 11.06
N PHE A 162 -9.46 -1.01 9.91
CA PHE A 162 -9.35 -1.76 8.65
C PHE A 162 -7.89 -2.10 8.30
N THR A 163 -6.95 -1.28 8.73
CA THR A 163 -5.51 -1.45 8.48
C THR A 163 -4.70 -1.80 9.73
N ASP A 164 -5.39 -2.24 10.80
CA ASP A 164 -4.80 -2.58 12.12
C ASP A 164 -3.94 -1.45 12.71
N ASN A 165 -4.43 -0.22 12.58
CA ASN A 165 -3.75 0.98 13.08
C ASN A 165 -4.44 1.52 14.34
N PRO A 166 -3.95 1.21 15.56
CA PRO A 166 -4.59 1.64 16.80
C PRO A 166 -4.44 3.14 17.04
N ILE A 167 -5.54 3.90 16.99
CA ILE A 167 -5.54 5.37 17.12
C ILE A 167 -4.88 5.89 18.41
N PHE A 168 -4.96 5.13 19.49
CA PHE A 168 -4.35 5.50 20.79
C PHE A 168 -2.82 5.33 20.82
N ARG A 169 -2.20 4.75 19.81
CA ARG A 169 -0.73 4.72 19.64
C ARG A 169 -0.19 5.89 18.85
N MET A 170 -1.07 6.69 18.26
CA MET A 170 -0.66 7.92 17.58
C MET A 170 -0.18 8.95 18.59
N ARG A 171 0.73 9.83 18.18
CA ARG A 171 1.12 10.95 19.02
C ARG A 171 -0.04 11.93 19.16
N ALA A 172 -0.06 12.69 20.24
CA ALA A 172 -1.15 13.60 20.56
C ALA A 172 -1.48 14.59 19.43
N ALA A 173 -0.45 15.12 18.74
CA ALA A 173 -0.66 16.07 17.65
C ALA A 173 -1.44 15.44 16.49
N GLU A 174 -1.00 14.29 16.00
CA GLU A 174 -1.67 13.58 14.89
C GLU A 174 -3.07 13.12 15.29
N PHE A 175 -3.23 12.63 16.52
CA PHE A 175 -4.54 12.23 17.05
C PHE A 175 -5.54 13.39 17.02
N TRP A 176 -5.18 14.55 17.58
CA TRP A 176 -6.07 15.71 17.64
C TRP A 176 -6.32 16.33 16.27
N LEU A 177 -5.36 16.30 15.36
CA LEU A 177 -5.55 16.77 13.99
C LEU A 177 -6.51 15.86 13.20
N ASN A 178 -6.43 14.53 13.38
CA ASN A 178 -7.43 13.63 12.82
C ASN A 178 -8.82 13.93 13.38
N ILE A 179 -8.94 14.05 14.70
CA ILE A 179 -10.21 14.44 15.32
C ILE A 179 -10.76 15.73 14.70
N LEU A 180 -9.94 16.75 14.55
CA LEU A 180 -10.34 18.03 13.96
C LEU A 180 -10.90 17.84 12.54
N VAL A 181 -10.19 17.12 11.65
CA VAL A 181 -10.66 16.92 10.28
C VAL A 181 -11.94 16.09 10.21
N TYR A 182 -12.09 15.07 11.06
CA TYR A 182 -13.36 14.33 11.16
C TYR A 182 -14.51 15.19 11.67
N TYR A 183 -14.29 16.04 12.68
CA TYR A 183 -15.32 16.98 13.16
C TYR A 183 -15.71 18.01 12.09
N MET A 184 -14.75 18.52 11.33
CA MET A 184 -15.02 19.43 10.21
C MET A 184 -15.86 18.73 9.13
N PHE A 185 -15.52 17.50 8.77
CA PHE A 185 -16.25 16.70 7.80
C PHE A 185 -17.70 16.43 8.24
N PHE A 186 -17.92 15.94 9.47
CA PHE A 186 -19.27 15.72 10.00
C PHE A 186 -20.03 17.02 10.20
N GLY A 187 -19.34 18.10 10.55
CA GLY A 187 -19.89 19.45 10.62
C GLY A 187 -20.43 19.94 9.26
N LEU A 188 -19.66 19.75 8.18
CA LEU A 188 -20.09 20.06 6.82
C LEU A 188 -21.32 19.23 6.42
N LEU A 189 -21.31 17.92 6.69
CA LEU A 189 -22.49 17.08 6.43
C LEU A 189 -23.71 17.56 7.21
N TYR A 190 -23.51 17.98 8.46
CA TYR A 190 -24.63 18.52 9.25
C TYR A 190 -25.14 19.87 8.72
N LEU A 191 -24.28 20.70 8.17
CA LEU A 191 -24.69 21.93 7.47
C LEU A 191 -25.50 21.62 6.20
N ILE A 192 -25.12 20.59 5.44
CA ILE A 192 -25.82 20.19 4.22
C ILE A 192 -27.20 19.62 4.56
N PHE A 193 -27.27 18.59 5.40
CA PHE A 193 -28.49 17.82 5.64
C PHE A 193 -29.37 18.40 6.74
N ASN A 194 -28.83 19.25 7.61
CA ASN A 194 -29.50 19.77 8.80
C ASN A 194 -30.20 18.69 9.62
N SER A 195 -29.61 17.50 9.67
CA SER A 195 -30.15 16.33 10.39
C SER A 195 -29.00 15.52 10.97
N ARG A 196 -28.95 15.38 12.29
CA ARG A 196 -27.92 14.60 12.98
C ARG A 196 -27.86 13.16 12.51
N ARG A 197 -29.05 12.50 12.38
CA ARG A 197 -29.13 11.10 11.93
C ARG A 197 -28.56 10.92 10.53
N VAL A 198 -29.01 11.76 9.58
CA VAL A 198 -28.61 11.66 8.17
C VAL A 198 -27.11 11.93 8.02
N SER A 199 -26.60 12.97 8.68
CA SER A 199 -25.19 13.34 8.61
C SER A 199 -24.27 12.24 9.15
N VAL A 200 -24.64 11.65 10.31
CA VAL A 200 -23.87 10.54 10.89
C VAL A 200 -23.97 9.30 10.01
N THR A 201 -25.16 8.97 9.51
CA THR A 201 -25.34 7.78 8.64
C THR A 201 -24.51 7.89 7.37
N ILE A 202 -24.68 8.99 6.62
CA ILE A 202 -23.95 9.18 5.35
C ILE A 202 -22.45 9.25 5.60
N GLY A 203 -22.02 10.03 6.59
CA GLY A 203 -20.61 10.20 6.90
C GLY A 203 -19.93 8.89 7.31
N SER A 204 -20.54 8.14 8.19
CA SER A 204 -19.95 6.88 8.66
C SER A 204 -19.99 5.77 7.61
N ILE A 205 -21.03 5.68 6.79
CA ILE A 205 -21.08 4.74 5.65
C ILE A 205 -20.01 5.08 4.61
N LEU A 206 -19.87 6.35 4.25
CA LEU A 206 -18.86 6.80 3.30
C LEU A 206 -17.45 6.42 3.79
N TRP A 207 -17.15 6.68 5.05
CA TRP A 207 -15.85 6.31 5.63
C TRP A 207 -15.67 4.80 5.77
N CYS A 208 -16.73 4.03 5.97
CA CYS A 208 -16.66 2.58 5.93
C CYS A 208 -16.23 2.08 4.54
N ILE A 209 -16.82 2.62 3.48
CA ILE A 209 -16.47 2.30 2.10
C ILE A 209 -15.01 2.69 1.82
N ILE A 210 -14.60 3.91 2.22
CA ILE A 210 -13.22 4.38 2.05
C ILE A 210 -12.24 3.49 2.83
N GLY A 211 -12.56 3.09 4.05
CA GLY A 211 -11.73 2.20 4.86
C GLY A 211 -11.51 0.83 4.22
N ILE A 212 -12.58 0.23 3.68
CA ILE A 212 -12.50 -1.04 2.94
C ILE A 212 -11.69 -0.86 1.66
N ALA A 213 -11.95 0.20 0.89
CA ALA A 213 -11.19 0.50 -0.32
C ALA A 213 -9.70 0.69 -0.02
N ASN A 214 -9.37 1.46 1.04
CA ASN A 214 -7.99 1.65 1.46
C ASN A 214 -7.30 0.34 1.88
N TYR A 215 -8.01 -0.56 2.54
CA TYR A 215 -7.47 -1.88 2.87
C TYR A 215 -7.05 -2.64 1.61
N TYR A 216 -7.91 -2.72 0.60
CA TYR A 216 -7.58 -3.43 -0.64
C TYR A 216 -6.47 -2.73 -1.42
N VAL A 217 -6.51 -1.40 -1.55
CA VAL A 217 -5.44 -0.64 -2.20
C VAL A 217 -4.10 -0.89 -1.49
N LEU A 218 -4.08 -0.83 -0.16
CA LEU A 218 -2.89 -1.14 0.62
C LEU A 218 -2.41 -2.58 0.43
N SER A 219 -3.34 -3.53 0.31
CA SER A 219 -3.02 -4.95 0.10
C SER A 219 -2.42 -5.23 -1.29
N PHE A 220 -2.89 -4.53 -2.33
CA PHE A 220 -2.45 -4.77 -3.71
C PHE A 220 -1.27 -3.88 -4.11
N LYS A 221 -1.32 -2.61 -3.74
CA LYS A 221 -0.31 -1.60 -4.09
C LYS A 221 0.85 -1.54 -3.09
N GLY A 222 0.66 -2.05 -1.86
CA GLY A 222 1.62 -1.89 -0.75
C GLY A 222 1.62 -0.50 -0.11
N ALA A 223 0.81 0.43 -0.61
CA ALA A 223 0.67 1.79 -0.11
C ALA A 223 -0.82 2.17 0.05
N PRO A 224 -1.19 3.02 1.03
CA PRO A 224 -2.56 3.49 1.21
C PRO A 224 -3.02 4.38 0.05
N ILE A 225 -4.34 4.67 0.01
CA ILE A 225 -4.90 5.62 -0.97
C ILE A 225 -4.29 7.00 -0.74
N VAL A 226 -3.71 7.56 -1.79
CA VAL A 226 -3.19 8.94 -1.82
C VAL A 226 -4.03 9.80 -2.77
N PRO A 227 -4.01 11.14 -2.65
CA PRO A 227 -4.81 12.02 -3.51
C PRO A 227 -4.57 11.82 -5.01
N SER A 228 -3.36 11.50 -5.44
CA SER A 228 -3.03 11.20 -6.84
C SER A 228 -3.73 9.95 -7.37
N ASP A 229 -4.10 8.99 -6.52
CA ASP A 229 -4.81 7.78 -6.94
C ASP A 229 -6.22 8.10 -7.48
N ILE A 230 -6.83 9.21 -7.03
CA ILE A 230 -8.12 9.67 -7.55
C ILE A 230 -8.01 10.00 -9.04
N MET A 231 -6.87 10.56 -9.48
CA MET A 231 -6.63 10.88 -10.89
C MET A 231 -6.50 9.61 -11.74
N SER A 232 -6.03 8.53 -11.15
CA SER A 232 -5.85 7.22 -11.79
C SER A 232 -6.99 6.23 -11.50
N ALA A 233 -8.08 6.69 -10.87
CA ALA A 233 -9.16 5.81 -10.42
C ALA A 233 -9.81 5.02 -11.56
N ARG A 234 -9.94 5.62 -12.76
CA ARG A 234 -10.47 4.94 -13.95
C ARG A 234 -9.56 3.78 -14.39
N THR A 235 -8.25 4.00 -14.39
CA THR A 235 -7.27 2.96 -14.74
C THR A 235 -7.27 1.86 -13.70
N ALA A 236 -7.33 2.22 -12.41
CA ALA A 236 -7.43 1.25 -11.33
C ALA A 236 -8.70 0.39 -11.42
N ALA A 237 -9.84 0.98 -11.79
CA ALA A 237 -11.09 0.24 -12.01
C ALA A 237 -10.98 -0.81 -13.12
N ASN A 238 -10.28 -0.49 -14.22
CA ASN A 238 -10.10 -1.42 -15.34
C ASN A 238 -9.27 -2.66 -14.98
N VAL A 239 -8.38 -2.56 -13.99
CA VAL A 239 -7.55 -3.69 -13.54
C VAL A 239 -8.08 -4.37 -12.28
N ALA A 240 -9.11 -3.80 -11.66
CA ALA A 240 -9.68 -4.30 -10.41
C ALA A 240 -10.21 -5.74 -10.53
N GLU A 241 -10.71 -6.13 -11.70
CA GLU A 241 -11.23 -7.49 -11.96
C GLU A 241 -10.14 -8.57 -11.89
N ASN A 242 -8.87 -8.19 -12.07
CA ASN A 242 -7.75 -9.13 -12.04
C ASN A 242 -7.30 -9.50 -10.61
N TYR A 243 -7.87 -8.87 -9.59
CA TYR A 243 -7.50 -9.10 -8.19
C TYR A 243 -8.51 -9.99 -7.48
N THR A 244 -8.02 -10.84 -6.59
CA THR A 244 -8.87 -11.66 -5.72
C THR A 244 -9.20 -10.90 -4.43
N TYR A 245 -10.49 -10.69 -4.18
CA TYR A 245 -10.98 -10.01 -3.00
C TYR A 245 -11.42 -11.02 -1.94
N SER A 246 -10.81 -10.97 -0.76
CA SER A 246 -11.19 -11.80 0.37
C SER A 246 -11.85 -10.97 1.47
N ILE A 247 -12.99 -11.42 1.95
CA ILE A 247 -13.67 -10.77 3.08
C ILE A 247 -12.89 -11.09 4.35
N GLN A 248 -12.35 -10.06 4.98
CA GLN A 248 -11.63 -10.21 6.24
C GLN A 248 -12.58 -10.13 7.44
N PRO A 249 -12.33 -10.87 8.53
CA PRO A 249 -13.16 -10.81 9.73
C PRO A 249 -13.33 -9.40 10.29
N VAL A 250 -12.31 -8.56 10.17
CA VAL A 250 -12.37 -7.16 10.62
C VAL A 250 -13.46 -6.35 9.90
N PHE A 251 -13.76 -6.66 8.61
CA PHE A 251 -14.82 -5.97 7.88
C PHE A 251 -16.18 -6.27 8.48
N VAL A 252 -16.44 -7.55 8.76
CA VAL A 252 -17.70 -8.00 9.35
C VAL A 252 -17.91 -7.32 10.71
N TRP A 253 -16.90 -7.33 11.57
CA TRP A 253 -16.97 -6.67 12.88
C TRP A 253 -17.17 -5.17 12.78
N ASN A 254 -16.45 -4.49 11.89
CA ASN A 254 -16.60 -3.05 11.71
C ASN A 254 -17.97 -2.67 11.16
N VAL A 255 -18.50 -3.42 10.21
CA VAL A 255 -19.86 -3.21 9.66
C VAL A 255 -20.91 -3.44 10.78
N LEU A 256 -20.76 -4.49 11.59
CA LEU A 256 -21.66 -4.75 12.70
C LEU A 256 -21.62 -3.63 13.76
N PHE A 257 -20.45 -3.14 14.14
CA PHE A 257 -20.34 -1.98 15.05
C PHE A 257 -20.98 -0.74 14.45
N LEU A 258 -20.79 -0.49 13.16
CA LEU A 258 -21.40 0.61 12.45
C LEU A 258 -22.93 0.48 12.46
N LEU A 259 -23.46 -0.67 12.10
CA LEU A 259 -24.92 -0.93 12.10
C LEU A 259 -25.53 -0.74 13.50
N LEU A 260 -24.86 -1.26 14.54
CA LEU A 260 -25.28 -1.06 15.93
C LEU A 260 -25.32 0.42 16.30
N TYR A 261 -24.25 1.14 15.98
CA TYR A 261 -24.14 2.57 16.24
C TYR A 261 -25.27 3.36 15.56
N LEU A 262 -25.50 3.10 14.28
CA LEU A 262 -26.55 3.74 13.50
C LEU A 262 -27.94 3.35 14.01
N ALA A 263 -28.18 2.08 14.36
CA ALA A 263 -29.46 1.61 14.89
C ALA A 263 -29.83 2.35 16.18
N ILE A 264 -28.88 2.51 17.11
CA ILE A 264 -29.10 3.29 18.35
C ILE A 264 -29.36 4.77 18.02
N MET A 265 -28.56 5.34 17.11
CA MET A 265 -28.71 6.74 16.70
C MET A 265 -30.08 7.02 16.08
N TRP A 266 -30.63 6.09 15.28
CA TRP A 266 -31.94 6.23 14.65
C TRP A 266 -33.12 6.07 15.64
N ARG A 267 -32.90 5.46 16.78
CA ARG A 267 -33.91 5.39 17.89
C ARG A 267 -33.95 6.64 18.73
N CYS A 268 -32.91 7.46 18.74
CA CYS A 268 -32.90 8.71 19.50
C CYS A 268 -33.80 9.76 18.84
N PRO A 269 -34.51 10.61 19.59
CA PRO A 269 -35.38 11.62 19.03
C PRO A 269 -34.62 12.65 18.20
N VAL A 270 -35.24 13.12 17.12
CA VAL A 270 -34.65 14.14 16.26
C VAL A 270 -34.81 15.51 16.90
N PRO A 271 -33.73 16.25 17.14
CA PRO A 271 -33.80 17.60 17.61
C PRO A 271 -34.42 18.53 16.55
N LYS A 272 -34.92 19.71 16.99
CA LYS A 272 -35.33 20.76 16.04
C LYS A 272 -34.19 21.09 15.07
N LYS A 273 -34.55 21.35 13.81
CA LYS A 273 -33.59 21.77 12.78
C LYS A 273 -32.88 23.06 13.21
N MET A 274 -31.60 23.16 12.86
CA MET A 274 -30.81 24.36 13.13
C MET A 274 -31.29 25.51 12.24
N GLY A 275 -31.54 26.66 12.84
CA GLY A 275 -31.91 27.87 12.11
C GLY A 275 -30.76 28.38 11.22
N TRP A 276 -31.12 29.10 10.16
CA TRP A 276 -30.17 29.52 9.13
C TRP A 276 -29.01 30.37 9.67
N LYS A 277 -29.25 31.27 10.64
CA LYS A 277 -28.21 32.11 11.25
C LYS A 277 -27.11 31.26 11.92
N LYS A 278 -27.49 30.23 12.69
CA LYS A 278 -26.51 29.32 13.30
C LYS A 278 -25.77 28.49 12.29
N ARG A 279 -26.42 28.11 11.19
CA ARG A 279 -25.75 27.39 10.07
C ARG A 279 -24.68 28.24 9.40
N VAL A 280 -24.96 29.52 9.16
CA VAL A 280 -23.97 30.47 8.60
C VAL A 280 -22.78 30.63 9.55
N ILE A 281 -23.03 30.83 10.85
CA ILE A 281 -21.94 30.92 11.84
C ILE A 281 -21.10 29.65 11.83
N MET A 282 -21.72 28.48 11.83
CA MET A 282 -21.01 27.20 11.79
C MET A 282 -20.20 27.03 10.49
N LEU A 283 -20.74 27.48 9.34
CA LEU A 283 -20.03 27.47 8.08
C LEU A 283 -18.76 28.36 8.13
N ILE A 284 -18.90 29.57 8.70
CA ILE A 284 -17.76 30.48 8.89
C ILE A 284 -16.69 29.83 9.78
N VAL A 285 -17.10 29.24 10.92
CA VAL A 285 -16.17 28.58 11.84
C VAL A 285 -15.45 27.42 11.14
N ILE A 286 -16.18 26.55 10.43
CA ILE A 286 -15.57 25.44 9.69
C ILE A 286 -14.64 25.98 8.57
N GLY A 287 -15.04 27.05 7.89
CA GLY A 287 -14.22 27.71 6.87
C GLY A 287 -12.93 28.28 7.45
N LEU A 288 -12.99 28.95 8.58
CA LEU A 288 -11.79 29.46 9.28
C LEU A 288 -10.87 28.32 9.73
N LEU A 289 -11.42 27.30 10.36
CA LEU A 289 -10.65 26.10 10.74
C LEU A 289 -10.02 25.41 9.54
N GLY A 290 -10.76 25.30 8.43
CA GLY A 290 -10.27 24.75 7.16
C GLY A 290 -9.15 25.58 6.55
N SER A 291 -9.26 26.91 6.61
CA SER A 291 -8.22 27.82 6.13
C SER A 291 -6.94 27.69 6.96
N VAL A 292 -7.06 27.66 8.29
CA VAL A 292 -5.92 27.43 9.18
C VAL A 292 -5.27 26.07 8.91
N LEU A 293 -6.07 24.99 8.83
CA LEU A 293 -5.57 23.66 8.53
C LEU A 293 -4.90 23.60 7.14
N GLY A 294 -5.52 24.24 6.14
CA GLY A 294 -4.98 24.33 4.79
C GLY A 294 -3.63 25.03 4.76
N HIS A 295 -3.49 26.14 5.49
CA HIS A 295 -2.21 26.83 5.65
C HIS A 295 -1.15 25.92 6.31
N PHE A 296 -1.51 25.22 7.38
CA PHE A 296 -0.63 24.24 8.04
C PHE A 296 -0.18 23.13 7.09
N VAL A 297 -1.09 22.61 6.24
CA VAL A 297 -0.79 21.52 5.31
C VAL A 297 0.11 21.99 4.17
N VAL A 298 -0.12 23.19 3.65
CA VAL A 298 0.69 23.79 2.57
C VAL A 298 2.09 24.12 3.08
N GLU A 299 2.21 24.68 4.27
CA GLU A 299 3.48 25.08 4.85
C GLU A 299 4.19 23.91 5.54
N GLN A 300 4.87 23.06 4.74
CA GLN A 300 5.59 21.86 5.24
C GLN A 300 6.57 22.17 6.40
N LYS A 301 7.12 23.38 6.46
CA LYS A 301 8.01 23.81 7.54
C LYS A 301 7.28 23.82 8.89
N THR A 302 6.04 24.31 8.89
CA THR A 302 5.19 24.34 10.10
C THR A 302 4.84 22.94 10.56
N LEU A 303 4.46 22.03 9.65
CA LEU A 303 4.23 20.63 9.99
C LEU A 303 5.45 19.97 10.62
N LYS A 304 6.66 20.23 10.09
CA LYS A 304 7.92 19.72 10.65
C LYS A 304 8.18 20.24 12.07
N ASN A 305 7.84 21.49 12.38
CA ASN A 305 7.99 22.05 13.72
C ASN A 305 7.12 21.32 14.77
N PHE A 306 5.95 20.82 14.37
CA PHE A 306 5.13 19.95 15.19
C PHE A 306 5.57 18.47 15.14
N GLY A 307 6.69 18.18 14.47
CA GLY A 307 7.23 16.84 14.30
C GLY A 307 6.41 15.96 13.35
N ILE A 308 5.45 16.53 12.63
CA ILE A 308 4.62 15.83 11.64
C ILE A 308 5.42 15.74 10.35
N LYS A 309 5.63 14.53 9.86
CA LYS A 309 6.37 14.28 8.63
C LYS A 309 5.46 13.64 7.60
N ASN A 310 5.42 14.22 6.41
CA ASN A 310 4.90 13.50 5.25
C ASN A 310 6.00 12.54 4.79
N ASN A 311 5.79 11.24 4.98
CA ASN A 311 6.74 10.23 4.55
C ASN A 311 6.38 9.80 3.11
N VAL A 312 6.78 10.60 2.15
CA VAL A 312 6.48 10.40 0.72
C VAL A 312 7.04 9.07 0.22
N TRP A 313 8.19 8.65 0.75
CA TRP A 313 8.90 7.42 0.34
C TRP A 313 8.33 6.14 0.93
N ASP A 314 7.71 6.22 2.12
CA ASP A 314 7.05 5.11 2.78
C ASP A 314 5.68 5.57 3.27
N GLN A 315 4.75 5.65 2.33
CA GLN A 315 3.38 6.09 2.59
C GLN A 315 2.69 5.21 3.63
N LYS A 316 3.00 3.91 3.66
CA LYS A 316 2.45 2.99 4.67
C LYS A 316 2.82 3.44 6.08
N LYS A 317 4.10 3.72 6.35
CA LYS A 317 4.56 4.27 7.64
C LYS A 317 4.05 5.69 7.89
N GLY A 318 3.93 6.50 6.83
CA GLY A 318 3.37 7.85 6.91
C GLY A 318 1.94 7.82 7.44
N TYR A 319 1.07 7.03 6.85
CA TYR A 319 -0.33 6.91 7.23
C TYR A 319 -0.53 6.20 8.58
N ALA A 320 0.31 5.21 8.90
CA ALA A 320 0.28 4.59 10.22
C ALA A 320 0.54 5.60 11.36
N LYS A 321 1.34 6.65 11.11
CA LYS A 321 1.59 7.73 12.07
C LYS A 321 0.53 8.82 12.03
N ASN A 322 0.16 9.24 10.82
CA ASN A 322 -0.69 10.42 10.60
C ASN A 322 -2.19 10.09 10.58
N GLY A 323 -2.57 8.81 10.51
CA GLY A 323 -3.94 8.38 10.26
C GLY A 323 -4.34 8.49 8.79
N LEU A 324 -5.41 7.79 8.39
CA LEU A 324 -5.85 7.76 6.99
C LEU A 324 -6.31 9.14 6.50
N PHE A 325 -7.23 9.78 7.22
CA PHE A 325 -7.81 11.03 6.73
C PHE A 325 -6.79 12.18 6.76
N PHE A 326 -6.13 12.39 7.87
CA PHE A 326 -5.14 13.47 7.97
C PHE A 326 -3.92 13.20 7.07
N GLY A 327 -3.47 11.96 6.95
CA GLY A 327 -2.43 11.55 6.01
C GLY A 327 -2.82 11.84 4.56
N PHE A 328 -4.08 11.59 4.19
CA PHE A 328 -4.61 11.97 2.87
C PHE A 328 -4.60 13.49 2.67
N VAL A 329 -5.04 14.28 3.67
CA VAL A 329 -5.05 15.74 3.61
C VAL A 329 -3.64 16.31 3.46
N ILE A 330 -2.65 15.80 4.19
CA ILE A 330 -1.24 16.22 4.05
C ILE A 330 -0.73 15.95 2.63
N ASN A 331 -1.10 14.81 2.04
CA ASN A 331 -0.66 14.45 0.70
C ASN A 331 -1.38 15.24 -0.41
N MET A 332 -2.45 16.01 -0.11
CA MET A 332 -3.06 16.91 -1.11
C MET A 332 -2.08 17.96 -1.62
N ASN A 333 -1.08 18.31 -0.81
CA ASN A 333 -0.04 19.25 -1.23
C ASN A 333 0.74 18.73 -2.47
N SER A 334 0.87 17.43 -2.64
CA SER A 334 1.52 16.85 -3.83
C SER A 334 0.72 17.04 -5.14
N LEU A 335 -0.54 17.44 -5.06
CA LEU A 335 -1.35 17.75 -6.24
C LEU A 335 -1.11 19.16 -6.77
N VAL A 336 -0.53 20.05 -5.97
CA VAL A 336 -0.27 21.44 -6.32
C VAL A 336 1.20 21.56 -6.67
N GLN A 337 1.49 21.86 -7.92
CA GLN A 337 2.85 22.19 -8.35
C GLN A 337 3.09 23.67 -8.12
N GLU A 338 4.10 23.99 -7.33
CA GLU A 338 4.57 25.37 -7.20
C GLU A 338 5.34 25.75 -8.45
N LYS A 339 4.99 26.89 -9.03
CA LYS A 339 5.78 27.48 -10.11
C LYS A 339 7.10 28.01 -9.52
N PRO A 340 8.24 27.83 -10.21
CA PRO A 340 9.47 28.51 -9.82
C PRO A 340 9.24 30.01 -9.63
N TYR A 341 9.96 30.63 -8.69
CA TYR A 341 9.76 32.03 -8.31
C TYR A 341 9.84 32.99 -9.51
N ASP A 342 10.79 32.73 -10.42
CA ASP A 342 11.06 33.58 -11.60
C ASP A 342 10.40 33.06 -12.89
N TYR A 343 9.39 32.15 -12.76
CA TYR A 343 8.75 31.58 -13.94
C TYR A 343 7.83 32.60 -14.63
N SER A 344 8.17 32.95 -15.86
CA SER A 344 7.27 33.54 -16.83
C SER A 344 7.42 32.83 -18.18
N VAL A 345 6.45 32.97 -19.06
CA VAL A 345 6.52 32.41 -20.42
C VAL A 345 7.65 33.06 -21.20
N GLU A 346 7.87 34.36 -20.99
CA GLU A 346 8.94 35.15 -21.61
C GLU A 346 10.30 34.62 -21.15
N ALA A 347 10.52 34.49 -19.82
CA ALA A 347 11.76 33.95 -19.28
C ALA A 347 12.06 32.54 -19.80
N ALA A 348 11.03 31.69 -19.94
CA ALA A 348 11.20 30.36 -20.52
C ALA A 348 11.62 30.41 -21.99
N LYS A 349 11.06 31.34 -22.79
CA LYS A 349 11.46 31.55 -24.17
C LYS A 349 12.87 32.09 -24.30
N ASP A 350 13.25 33.08 -23.48
CA ASP A 350 14.60 33.65 -23.47
C ASP A 350 15.66 32.58 -23.14
N ILE A 351 15.33 31.68 -22.19
CA ILE A 351 16.20 30.53 -21.86
C ILE A 351 16.30 29.60 -23.06
N ALA A 352 15.19 29.25 -23.73
CA ALA A 352 15.17 28.38 -24.89
C ALA A 352 16.00 28.94 -26.03
N GLU A 353 15.78 30.22 -26.40
CA GLU A 353 16.52 30.93 -27.45
C GLU A 353 18.04 30.98 -27.15
N LYS A 354 18.41 31.29 -25.92
CA LYS A 354 19.81 31.31 -25.47
C LYS A 354 20.48 29.94 -25.62
N TYR A 355 19.78 28.87 -25.33
CA TYR A 355 20.32 27.52 -25.48
C TYR A 355 20.34 27.08 -26.96
N GLU A 356 19.35 27.47 -27.75
CA GLU A 356 19.34 27.24 -29.20
C GLU A 356 20.53 27.92 -29.89
N GLU A 357 20.82 29.20 -29.57
CA GLU A 357 22.01 29.91 -30.04
C GLU A 357 23.30 29.24 -29.62
N LYS A 358 23.40 28.79 -28.36
CA LYS A 358 24.56 28.08 -27.84
C LYS A 358 24.78 26.76 -28.60
N PHE A 359 23.73 25.97 -28.82
CA PHE A 359 23.82 24.71 -29.55
C PHE A 359 24.00 24.91 -31.08
N ALA A 360 23.55 26.03 -31.63
CA ALA A 360 23.81 26.36 -33.04
C ALA A 360 25.30 26.65 -33.30
N ASN A 361 25.98 27.21 -32.30
CA ASN A 361 27.40 27.55 -32.35
C ASN A 361 28.33 26.40 -31.91
N GLU A 362 27.80 25.32 -31.27
CA GLU A 362 28.57 24.12 -31.00
C GLU A 362 28.74 23.28 -32.29
N ASP A 363 29.97 23.03 -32.58
CA ASP A 363 30.56 22.42 -33.78
C ASP A 363 29.69 21.37 -34.47
N SER A 364 29.49 21.55 -35.78
CA SER A 364 28.72 20.65 -36.65
C SER A 364 29.23 19.21 -36.65
N ASP A 365 30.49 18.99 -36.26
CA ASP A 365 31.09 17.65 -36.17
C ASP A 365 30.63 16.86 -34.95
N LYS A 366 30.30 17.51 -33.86
CA LYS A 366 29.67 16.82 -32.69
C LYS A 366 28.21 16.41 -32.96
N LYS A 367 27.48 17.18 -33.78
CA LYS A 367 26.12 16.83 -34.23
C LYS A 367 26.12 15.59 -35.13
N LYS A 368 27.13 15.39 -35.94
CA LYS A 368 27.24 14.19 -36.78
C LYS A 368 27.59 12.91 -36.03
N LYS A 369 28.34 13.00 -34.91
CA LYS A 369 28.69 11.84 -34.08
C LYS A 369 27.54 11.31 -33.22
N GLY A 370 26.49 12.11 -32.97
CA GLY A 370 25.33 11.72 -32.16
C GLY A 370 24.14 11.15 -32.96
N ARG A 371 24.19 11.21 -34.30
CA ARG A 371 23.11 10.64 -35.12
C ARG A 371 23.36 9.15 -35.35
N LEU A 372 22.41 8.34 -34.88
CA LEU A 372 22.28 6.93 -35.27
C LEU A 372 21.77 6.88 -36.74
N GLU A 373 22.68 7.15 -37.69
CA GLU A 373 22.40 6.96 -39.11
C GLU A 373 23.11 5.66 -39.54
N THR A 374 22.38 4.75 -40.17
CA THR A 374 22.95 3.61 -40.85
C THR A 374 23.73 4.10 -42.07
N ALA A 375 24.71 3.31 -42.56
CA ALA A 375 25.58 3.69 -43.68
C ALA A 375 24.80 4.05 -44.97
N ASP A 376 23.55 3.61 -45.10
CA ASP A 376 22.65 3.87 -46.23
C ASP A 376 21.66 5.02 -45.94
N GLY A 377 21.78 5.72 -44.80
CA GLY A 377 20.90 6.82 -44.42
C GLY A 377 19.53 6.39 -43.88
N THR A 378 19.30 5.08 -43.67
CA THR A 378 18.05 4.60 -43.06
C THR A 378 18.10 4.78 -41.54
N LYS A 379 16.93 5.07 -40.94
CA LYS A 379 16.83 5.17 -39.49
C LYS A 379 16.73 3.77 -38.90
N PRO A 380 17.56 3.44 -37.90
CA PRO A 380 17.47 2.13 -37.24
C PRO A 380 16.19 2.03 -36.39
N ASN A 381 15.70 0.80 -36.23
CA ASN A 381 14.70 0.52 -35.23
C ASN A 381 15.35 0.57 -33.84
N VAL A 382 14.78 1.35 -32.92
CA VAL A 382 15.25 1.45 -31.54
C VAL A 382 14.28 0.69 -30.64
N ILE A 383 14.81 -0.29 -29.89
CA ILE A 383 14.03 -1.06 -28.91
C ILE A 383 14.54 -0.69 -27.52
N GLY A 384 13.71 0.04 -26.77
CA GLY A 384 13.98 0.37 -25.38
C GLY A 384 13.41 -0.71 -24.45
N ILE A 385 14.25 -1.29 -23.61
CA ILE A 385 13.85 -2.27 -22.60
C ILE A 385 14.17 -1.71 -21.23
N MET A 386 13.13 -1.38 -20.45
CA MET A 386 13.29 -1.03 -19.05
C MET A 386 13.16 -2.31 -18.20
N ASN A 387 14.26 -2.73 -17.61
CA ASN A 387 14.29 -3.89 -16.71
C ASN A 387 14.29 -3.41 -15.27
N GLU A 388 13.10 -3.17 -14.71
CA GLU A 388 12.86 -2.40 -13.49
C GLU A 388 13.71 -2.77 -12.27
N ALA A 389 13.76 -4.03 -11.92
CA ALA A 389 14.48 -4.50 -10.73
C ALA A 389 15.92 -4.92 -11.02
N PHE A 390 16.37 -4.75 -12.27
CA PHE A 390 17.70 -5.16 -12.68
C PHE A 390 18.76 -4.16 -12.20
N SER A 391 19.75 -4.67 -11.49
CA SER A 391 20.89 -3.90 -11.03
C SER A 391 22.10 -4.80 -10.90
N ASP A 392 23.25 -4.30 -11.33
CA ASP A 392 24.52 -4.89 -10.98
C ASP A 392 24.85 -4.50 -9.52
N LEU A 393 24.77 -5.46 -8.62
CA LEU A 393 24.97 -5.22 -7.18
C LEU A 393 26.41 -4.83 -6.83
N SER A 394 27.37 -5.05 -7.74
CA SER A 394 28.76 -4.61 -7.54
C SER A 394 28.92 -3.10 -7.45
N VAL A 395 27.95 -2.32 -7.95
CA VAL A 395 27.93 -0.85 -7.81
C VAL A 395 27.68 -0.39 -6.37
N ILE A 396 27.14 -1.27 -5.51
CA ILE A 396 26.86 -0.96 -4.10
C ILE A 396 28.09 -1.30 -3.25
N ASN A 397 28.65 -2.49 -3.47
CA ASN A 397 29.83 -2.97 -2.75
C ASN A 397 30.48 -4.12 -3.55
N GLU A 398 31.80 -4.23 -3.49
CA GLU A 398 32.50 -5.38 -4.06
C GLU A 398 32.12 -6.66 -3.31
N PHE A 399 31.78 -7.70 -4.03
CA PHE A 399 31.52 -9.03 -3.50
C PHE A 399 32.02 -10.10 -4.46
N SER A 400 32.37 -11.26 -3.94
CA SER A 400 32.82 -12.40 -4.72
C SER A 400 31.75 -13.49 -4.73
N THR A 401 31.56 -14.11 -5.89
CA THR A 401 30.67 -15.24 -6.09
C THR A 401 31.46 -16.41 -6.66
N ASN A 402 30.99 -17.63 -6.45
CA ASN A 402 31.59 -18.83 -7.02
C ASN A 402 31.50 -18.92 -8.56
N GLU A 403 30.51 -18.24 -9.14
CA GLU A 403 30.27 -18.13 -10.56
C GLU A 403 29.92 -16.69 -10.93
N ASP A 404 30.04 -16.32 -12.18
CA ASP A 404 29.58 -15.01 -12.66
C ASP A 404 28.07 -14.91 -12.53
N TYR A 405 27.57 -13.95 -11.70
CA TYR A 405 26.16 -13.74 -11.43
C TYR A 405 25.40 -13.03 -12.56
N MET A 406 26.13 -12.48 -13.56
CA MET A 406 25.54 -11.81 -14.72
C MET A 406 26.30 -12.19 -16.03
N PRO A 407 26.42 -13.47 -16.35
CA PRO A 407 27.34 -13.95 -17.42
C PRO A 407 27.01 -13.35 -18.79
N PHE A 408 25.72 -13.21 -19.12
CA PHE A 408 25.28 -12.61 -20.37
C PHE A 408 25.74 -11.14 -20.47
N ILE A 409 25.41 -10.32 -19.46
CA ILE A 409 25.75 -8.88 -19.47
C ILE A 409 27.27 -8.68 -19.47
N HIS A 410 28.00 -9.45 -18.65
CA HIS A 410 29.46 -9.36 -18.61
C HIS A 410 30.12 -9.80 -19.91
N SER A 411 29.51 -10.73 -20.63
CA SER A 411 30.05 -11.23 -21.95
C SER A 411 29.89 -10.24 -23.09
N LEU A 412 29.00 -9.26 -23.01
CA LEU A 412 28.76 -8.26 -24.04
C LEU A 412 30.00 -7.36 -24.21
N LYS A 413 30.75 -7.48 -25.32
CA LYS A 413 32.00 -6.75 -25.60
C LYS A 413 32.00 -6.05 -26.94
N LYS A 414 31.27 -6.57 -27.94
CA LYS A 414 31.25 -6.05 -29.32
C LYS A 414 29.92 -5.32 -29.56
N ASN A 415 29.96 -4.20 -30.28
CA ASN A 415 28.78 -3.39 -30.61
C ASN A 415 27.94 -3.03 -29.38
N THR A 416 28.59 -2.79 -28.26
CA THR A 416 27.96 -2.56 -26.96
C THR A 416 28.61 -1.39 -26.27
N ILE A 417 27.77 -0.47 -25.77
CA ILE A 417 28.18 0.59 -24.86
C ILE A 417 27.58 0.26 -23.50
N LYS A 418 28.39 0.25 -22.46
CA LYS A 418 27.98 0.03 -21.06
C LYS A 418 28.31 1.25 -20.21
N GLY A 419 27.48 1.53 -19.26
CA GLY A 419 27.71 2.62 -18.33
C GLY A 419 26.68 2.64 -17.21
N SER A 420 26.92 3.48 -16.24
CA SER A 420 25.95 3.75 -15.15
C SER A 420 25.04 4.90 -15.59
N LEU A 421 23.74 4.64 -15.56
CA LEU A 421 22.74 5.68 -15.80
C LEU A 421 22.28 6.23 -14.43
N TYR A 422 22.57 7.50 -14.21
CA TYR A 422 22.13 8.20 -13.01
C TYR A 422 20.78 8.88 -13.25
N MET A 423 19.80 8.47 -12.47
CA MET A 423 18.45 9.04 -12.53
C MET A 423 18.20 9.92 -11.31
N SER A 424 17.41 10.98 -11.47
CA SER A 424 17.05 11.87 -10.35
C SER A 424 15.96 11.27 -9.44
N ILE A 425 15.45 10.09 -9.77
CA ILE A 425 14.39 9.41 -9.06
C ILE A 425 14.96 8.59 -7.92
N PHE A 426 14.42 8.79 -6.71
CA PHE A 426 14.78 8.00 -5.54
C PHE A 426 13.59 7.15 -5.09
N GLY A 427 13.81 5.85 -4.98
CA GLY A 427 12.79 4.89 -4.51
C GLY A 427 11.89 4.38 -5.63
N SER A 428 10.64 4.03 -5.29
CA SER A 428 9.63 3.53 -6.22
C SER A 428 9.20 4.62 -7.23
N VAL A 429 8.38 4.28 -8.19
CA VAL A 429 7.88 5.13 -9.29
C VAL A 429 8.77 5.07 -10.55
N THR A 430 8.99 3.86 -11.02
CA THR A 430 9.79 3.55 -12.22
C THR A 430 9.30 4.29 -13.46
N CYS A 431 8.00 4.61 -13.56
CA CYS A 431 7.45 5.40 -14.66
C CYS A 431 8.04 6.82 -14.74
N ASN A 432 8.55 7.38 -13.66
CA ASN A 432 9.26 8.65 -13.70
C ASN A 432 10.66 8.50 -14.32
N SER A 433 11.35 7.40 -14.06
CA SER A 433 12.62 7.10 -14.73
C SER A 433 12.44 6.89 -16.24
N GLU A 434 11.34 6.22 -16.62
CA GLU A 434 10.95 6.09 -18.03
C GLU A 434 10.66 7.46 -18.64
N PHE A 435 9.94 8.33 -17.94
CA PHE A 435 9.68 9.70 -18.39
C PHE A 435 10.98 10.48 -18.63
N GLU A 436 11.93 10.42 -17.70
CA GLU A 436 13.24 11.07 -17.88
C GLU A 436 13.99 10.53 -19.09
N TYR A 437 14.00 9.21 -19.25
CA TYR A 437 14.68 8.55 -20.38
C TYR A 437 14.06 8.92 -21.73
N LEU A 438 12.73 8.90 -21.83
CA LEU A 438 12.04 9.17 -23.10
C LEU A 438 12.04 10.65 -23.48
N THR A 439 11.99 11.55 -22.52
CA THR A 439 11.78 12.98 -22.76
C THR A 439 13.03 13.84 -22.54
N GLY A 440 14.04 13.32 -21.85
CA GLY A 440 15.21 14.09 -21.40
C GLY A 440 14.91 15.12 -20.30
N ASN A 441 13.70 15.15 -19.78
CA ASN A 441 13.30 16.08 -18.72
C ASN A 441 13.58 15.48 -17.35
N SER A 442 14.30 16.19 -16.48
CA SER A 442 14.59 15.72 -15.14
C SER A 442 13.45 15.92 -14.16
N MET A 443 13.13 14.88 -13.40
CA MET A 443 12.20 14.94 -12.28
C MET A 443 12.75 15.70 -11.06
N SER A 444 14.05 16.00 -11.02
CA SER A 444 14.66 16.73 -9.90
C SER A 444 14.11 18.15 -9.72
N PHE A 445 13.48 18.72 -10.75
CA PHE A 445 12.82 20.01 -10.71
C PHE A 445 11.40 19.96 -10.17
N LEU A 446 10.86 18.77 -9.95
CA LEU A 446 9.52 18.56 -9.46
C LEU A 446 9.52 18.16 -7.98
N GLN A 447 8.41 18.36 -7.30
CA GLN A 447 8.26 17.96 -5.91
C GLN A 447 8.33 16.44 -5.77
N ASN A 448 8.89 15.98 -4.66
CA ASN A 448 8.98 14.55 -4.36
C ASN A 448 7.60 13.89 -4.30
N GLY A 449 7.47 12.72 -4.93
CA GLY A 449 6.24 11.95 -4.94
C GLY A 449 5.28 12.29 -6.09
N ILE A 450 5.65 13.20 -6.98
CA ILE A 450 4.91 13.48 -8.22
C ILE A 450 5.11 12.33 -9.21
N ILE A 451 4.03 11.96 -9.89
CA ILE A 451 4.04 11.04 -11.03
C ILE A 451 3.86 11.85 -12.31
N ALA A 452 4.91 11.92 -13.14
CA ALA A 452 4.95 12.77 -14.32
C ALA A 452 3.74 12.56 -15.26
N TYR A 453 3.46 11.31 -15.61
CA TYR A 453 2.41 10.99 -16.57
C TYR A 453 1.00 11.38 -16.10
N THR A 454 0.71 11.27 -14.82
CA THR A 454 -0.64 11.53 -14.29
C THR A 454 -0.84 12.96 -13.80
N GLN A 455 0.23 13.60 -13.32
CA GLN A 455 0.13 14.89 -12.63
C GLN A 455 0.69 16.06 -13.45
N VAL A 456 1.70 15.81 -14.29
CA VAL A 456 2.38 16.86 -15.07
C VAL A 456 1.90 16.86 -16.52
N VAL A 457 2.07 15.75 -17.20
CA VAL A 457 1.88 15.64 -18.65
C VAL A 457 0.43 15.41 -19.01
N LYS A 458 -0.28 14.55 -18.29
CA LYS A 458 -1.68 14.19 -18.56
C LYS A 458 -1.90 13.86 -20.04
N ASP A 459 -2.84 14.57 -20.66
CA ASP A 459 -3.20 14.42 -22.09
C ASP A 459 -2.32 15.25 -23.04
N LYS A 460 -1.26 15.89 -22.54
CA LYS A 460 -0.38 16.78 -23.30
C LYS A 460 0.83 16.06 -23.92
N LEU A 461 0.97 14.79 -23.68
CA LEU A 461 2.05 13.95 -24.21
C LEU A 461 2.29 14.08 -25.74
N PRO A 462 1.23 14.16 -26.59
CA PRO A 462 1.42 14.28 -28.03
C PRO A 462 2.19 15.53 -28.47
N ASN A 463 2.25 16.55 -27.63
CA ASN A 463 2.90 17.82 -27.92
C ASN A 463 4.30 17.94 -27.31
N MET A 464 4.81 16.88 -26.68
CA MET A 464 6.15 16.87 -26.10
C MET A 464 7.17 16.36 -27.13
N THR A 465 8.35 16.96 -27.09
CA THR A 465 9.49 16.47 -27.86
C THR A 465 10.07 15.25 -27.17
N TYR A 466 10.27 14.17 -27.93
CA TYR A 466 10.94 12.95 -27.47
C TYR A 466 12.38 12.95 -27.93
N LEU A 467 13.24 12.31 -27.12
CA LEU A 467 14.66 12.15 -27.45
C LEU A 467 14.92 11.05 -28.49
N LEU A 468 13.95 10.19 -28.77
CA LEU A 468 14.08 9.03 -29.68
C LEU A 468 13.54 9.34 -31.06
#